data_33a3e8c403e465271eddc04a71b49c72
#
_entry.id   33a3e8c403e465271eddc04a71b49c72
#
_cell.length_a   1.000
_cell.length_b   1.000
_cell.length_c   1.000
_cell.angle_alpha   90.00
_cell.angle_beta   90.00
_cell.angle_gamma   90.00
#
_symmetry.space_group_name_H-M   'P 1'
#
loop_
_entity.id
_entity.type
_entity.pdbx_description
1 polymer ?
#
loop_
_entity_poly.entity_id
_entity_poly.type
_entity_poly.pdbx_seq_one_letter_code
_entity_poly.pdbx_strand_id
1 'polypeptide(L)'
;AFTAAFLFSTKPIIIKWLYSLGMSALPLMGLRMVIALPVYLVIGWVLWKRMEQKPAGKTILRAAAVGLLGYYLASLLDLSGLEYVSAQLERLMLYAYPSMVVVIGALFFGAKVSRSVIPALLLTYAGLGVMYGHDLQIAPPGTSNADITKGTLLIIGSALSFSLFILFSKRGIAELGSLFFTCVSM
;
A
#
# COMPACT_ATOMS: atom_id res chain seq x y z
N ALA A 1 16.40 -9.45 -0.11
CA ALA A 1 15.81 -8.39 0.73
C ALA A 1 16.33 -7.01 0.33
N PHE A 2 17.65 -6.76 0.32
CA PHE A 2 18.23 -5.43 0.04
C PHE A 2 17.85 -4.88 -1.35
N THR A 3 17.98 -5.67 -2.41
CA THR A 3 17.60 -5.28 -3.78
C THR A 3 16.12 -4.89 -3.91
N ALA A 4 15.24 -5.66 -3.25
CA ALA A 4 13.81 -5.35 -3.25
C ALA A 4 13.49 -4.04 -2.52
N ALA A 5 14.15 -3.79 -1.38
CA ALA A 5 14.00 -2.54 -0.63
C ALA A 5 14.51 -1.33 -1.43
N PHE A 6 15.65 -1.48 -2.12
CA PHE A 6 16.21 -0.43 -2.99
C PHE A 6 15.25 -0.10 -4.15
N LEU A 7 14.78 -1.12 -4.89
CA LEU A 7 13.80 -0.92 -5.97
C LEU A 7 12.49 -0.32 -5.47
N PHE A 8 12.05 -0.73 -4.28
CA PHE A 8 10.84 -0.17 -3.69
C PHE A 8 11.00 1.30 -3.29
N SER A 9 12.16 1.73 -2.78
CA SER A 9 12.40 3.12 -2.39
C SER A 9 12.59 4.07 -3.58
N THR A 10 13.03 3.57 -4.75
CA THR A 10 13.14 4.40 -5.97
C THR A 10 11.80 4.61 -6.68
N LYS A 11 10.77 3.80 -6.37
CA LYS A 11 9.43 3.85 -7.00
C LYS A 11 8.82 5.26 -7.04
N PRO A 12 8.70 6.03 -5.94
CA PRO A 12 8.01 7.32 -5.98
C PRO A 12 8.79 8.39 -6.76
N ILE A 13 10.11 8.28 -6.81
CA ILE A 13 10.95 9.20 -7.59
C ILE A 13 10.65 9.04 -9.09
N ILE A 14 10.60 7.78 -9.57
CA ILE A 14 10.26 7.47 -10.96
C ILE A 14 8.84 7.91 -11.28
N ILE A 15 7.88 7.68 -10.37
CA ILE A 15 6.49 8.09 -10.54
C ILE A 15 6.38 9.62 -10.63
N LYS A 16 7.05 10.37 -9.76
CA LYS A 16 7.08 11.83 -9.80
C LYS A 16 7.66 12.35 -11.13
N TRP A 17 8.70 11.69 -11.63
CA TRP A 17 9.24 12.03 -12.95
C TRP A 17 8.22 11.77 -14.08
N LEU A 18 7.49 10.66 -14.04
CA LEU A 18 6.42 10.39 -15.01
C LEU A 18 5.27 11.40 -14.91
N TYR A 19 4.93 11.87 -13.71
CA TYR A 19 3.94 12.93 -13.54
C TYR A 19 4.42 14.26 -14.14
N SER A 20 5.71 14.60 -14.05
CA SER A 20 6.26 15.79 -14.71
C SER A 20 6.21 15.70 -16.25
N LEU A 21 6.09 14.49 -16.82
CA LEU A 21 5.87 14.25 -18.25
C LEU A 21 4.38 14.25 -18.64
N GLY A 22 3.47 14.61 -17.73
CA GLY A 22 2.03 14.72 -17.99
C GLY A 22 1.24 13.42 -17.80
N MET A 23 1.85 12.36 -17.27
CA MET A 23 1.09 11.15 -16.90
C MET A 23 0.31 11.39 -15.59
N SER A 24 -0.91 10.87 -15.50
CA SER A 24 -1.71 10.86 -14.27
C SER A 24 -1.68 9.50 -13.56
N ALA A 25 -2.18 9.45 -12.31
CA ALA A 25 -2.18 8.25 -11.49
C ALA A 25 -2.89 7.04 -12.15
N LEU A 26 -4.03 7.29 -12.80
CA LEU A 26 -4.88 6.22 -13.32
C LEU A 26 -4.23 5.45 -14.50
N PRO A 27 -3.71 6.10 -15.56
CA PRO A 27 -2.97 5.43 -16.63
C PRO A 27 -1.74 4.70 -16.13
N LEU A 28 -1.00 5.30 -15.20
CA LEU A 28 0.20 4.70 -14.63
C LEU A 28 -0.13 3.42 -13.84
N MET A 29 -1.23 3.44 -13.07
CA MET A 29 -1.72 2.27 -12.37
C MET A 29 -2.13 1.16 -13.35
N GLY A 30 -2.87 1.50 -14.41
CA GLY A 30 -3.27 0.56 -15.45
C GLY A 30 -2.06 -0.10 -16.13
N LEU A 31 -1.07 0.71 -16.53
CA LEU A 31 0.17 0.21 -17.14
C LEU A 31 0.92 -0.78 -16.23
N ARG A 32 1.05 -0.44 -14.94
CA ARG A 32 1.66 -1.32 -13.94
C ARG A 32 0.93 -2.67 -13.83
N MET A 33 -0.40 -2.65 -13.80
CA MET A 33 -1.21 -3.87 -13.70
C MET A 33 -1.10 -4.72 -14.95
N VAL A 34 -1.15 -4.12 -16.15
CA VAL A 34 -1.02 -4.83 -17.42
C VAL A 34 0.36 -5.50 -17.56
N ILE A 35 1.44 -4.83 -17.14
CA ILE A 35 2.80 -5.41 -17.19
C ILE A 35 2.95 -6.55 -16.17
N ALA A 36 2.35 -6.44 -15.00
CA ALA A 36 2.45 -7.44 -13.94
C ALA A 36 1.56 -8.68 -14.20
N LEU A 37 0.42 -8.49 -14.85
CA LEU A 37 -0.62 -9.51 -15.07
C LEU A 37 -0.09 -10.82 -15.69
N PRO A 38 0.69 -10.82 -16.79
CA PRO A 38 1.18 -12.06 -17.38
C PRO A 38 2.01 -12.91 -16.43
N VAL A 39 2.85 -12.25 -15.63
CA VAL A 39 3.73 -12.94 -14.65
C VAL A 39 2.89 -13.63 -13.58
N TYR A 40 1.91 -12.92 -13.01
CA TYR A 40 1.05 -13.50 -11.97
C TYR A 40 0.11 -14.58 -12.52
N LEU A 41 -0.38 -14.45 -13.77
CA LEU A 41 -1.16 -15.48 -14.41
C LEU A 41 -0.36 -16.76 -14.65
N VAL A 42 0.88 -16.66 -15.15
CA VAL A 42 1.74 -17.83 -15.38
C VAL A 42 2.07 -18.52 -14.05
N ILE A 43 2.50 -17.77 -13.03
CA ILE A 43 2.82 -18.32 -11.72
C ILE A 43 1.56 -18.95 -11.08
N GLY A 44 0.44 -18.26 -11.11
CA GLY A 44 -0.83 -18.74 -10.56
C GLY A 44 -1.28 -20.02 -11.25
N TRP A 45 -1.16 -20.10 -12.58
CA TRP A 45 -1.52 -21.30 -13.36
C TRP A 45 -0.61 -22.50 -13.03
N VAL A 46 0.71 -22.28 -12.92
CA VAL A 46 1.67 -23.33 -12.52
C VAL A 46 1.36 -23.84 -11.12
N LEU A 47 1.11 -22.93 -10.18
CA LEU A 47 0.78 -23.31 -8.80
C LEU A 47 -0.56 -24.05 -8.73
N TRP A 48 -1.57 -23.60 -9.47
CA TRP A 48 -2.86 -24.28 -9.57
C TRP A 48 -2.76 -25.71 -10.08
N LYS A 49 -1.90 -25.95 -11.07
CA LYS A 49 -1.64 -27.30 -11.59
C LYS A 49 -0.92 -28.22 -10.60
N ARG A 50 -0.07 -27.65 -9.73
CA ARG A 50 0.72 -28.43 -8.75
C ARG A 50 -0.04 -28.71 -7.44
N MET A 51 -1.20 -28.07 -7.23
CA MET A 51 -2.01 -28.29 -6.04
C MET A 51 -2.71 -29.64 -6.10
N GLU A 52 -2.47 -30.51 -5.12
CA GLU A 52 -3.17 -31.79 -4.95
C GLU A 52 -4.64 -31.57 -4.55
N GLN A 53 -4.90 -30.59 -3.69
CA GLN A 53 -6.24 -30.19 -3.28
C GLN A 53 -6.54 -28.78 -3.77
N LYS A 54 -7.55 -28.65 -4.62
CA LYS A 54 -7.97 -27.36 -5.14
C LYS A 54 -8.76 -26.59 -4.08
N PRO A 55 -8.41 -25.31 -3.83
CA PRO A 55 -9.12 -24.50 -2.87
C PRO A 55 -10.57 -24.24 -3.31
N ALA A 56 -11.46 -24.11 -2.34
CA ALA A 56 -12.85 -23.77 -2.60
C ALA A 56 -12.97 -22.42 -3.30
N GLY A 57 -13.88 -22.29 -4.26
CA GLY A 57 -14.11 -21.05 -4.98
C GLY A 57 -14.41 -19.84 -4.07
N LYS A 58 -15.05 -20.09 -2.93
CA LYS A 58 -15.32 -19.08 -1.90
C LYS A 58 -14.02 -18.51 -1.27
N THR A 59 -13.00 -19.35 -1.08
CA THR A 59 -11.69 -18.92 -0.57
C THR A 59 -10.97 -18.04 -1.60
N ILE A 60 -11.03 -18.43 -2.89
CA ILE A 60 -10.45 -17.65 -3.98
C ILE A 60 -11.16 -16.29 -4.10
N LEU A 61 -12.49 -16.25 -4.07
CA LEU A 61 -13.25 -15.00 -4.15
C LEU A 61 -12.94 -14.06 -2.97
N ARG A 62 -12.80 -14.62 -1.75
CA ARG A 62 -12.37 -13.82 -0.58
C ARG A 62 -10.96 -13.26 -0.75
N ALA A 63 -10.01 -14.07 -1.24
CA ALA A 63 -8.65 -13.62 -1.51
C ALA A 63 -8.62 -12.49 -2.55
N ALA A 64 -9.39 -12.61 -3.64
CA ALA A 64 -9.53 -11.56 -4.64
C ALA A 64 -10.16 -10.28 -4.06
N ALA A 65 -11.22 -10.39 -3.26
CA ALA A 65 -11.86 -9.24 -2.60
C ALA A 65 -10.89 -8.53 -1.63
N VAL A 66 -10.11 -9.28 -0.86
CA VAL A 66 -9.06 -8.72 0.01
C VAL A 66 -7.95 -8.08 -0.84
N GLY A 67 -7.60 -8.67 -1.98
CA GLY A 67 -6.65 -8.11 -2.94
C GLY A 67 -7.07 -6.74 -3.47
N LEU A 68 -8.37 -6.53 -3.74
CA LEU A 68 -8.89 -5.22 -4.15
C LEU A 68 -8.59 -4.11 -3.15
N LEU A 69 -8.60 -4.40 -1.85
CA LEU A 69 -8.22 -3.43 -0.82
C LEU A 69 -6.72 -3.09 -0.87
N GLY A 70 -5.85 -4.09 -0.93
CA GLY A 70 -4.41 -3.91 -0.83
C GLY A 70 -3.73 -3.46 -2.11
N TYR A 71 -4.09 -4.08 -3.23
CA TYR A 71 -3.40 -3.85 -4.50
C TYR A 71 -4.10 -2.84 -5.38
N TYR A 72 -5.43 -2.78 -5.38
CA TYR A 72 -6.17 -1.81 -6.18
C TYR A 72 -6.41 -0.51 -5.42
N LEU A 73 -7.22 -0.54 -4.37
CA LEU A 73 -7.64 0.68 -3.65
C LEU A 73 -6.46 1.39 -2.99
N ALA A 74 -5.60 0.66 -2.27
CA ALA A 74 -4.42 1.25 -1.65
C ALA A 74 -3.48 1.86 -2.71
N SER A 75 -3.22 1.17 -3.83
CA SER A 75 -2.36 1.71 -4.89
C SER A 75 -2.98 2.91 -5.61
N LEU A 76 -4.28 2.93 -5.82
CA LEU A 76 -4.98 4.06 -6.43
C LEU A 76 -4.87 5.30 -5.55
N LEU A 77 -5.16 5.15 -4.25
CA LEU A 77 -5.05 6.24 -3.28
C LEU A 77 -3.61 6.75 -3.13
N ASP A 78 -2.63 5.84 -3.10
CA ASP A 78 -1.21 6.15 -3.04
C ASP A 78 -0.74 6.98 -4.24
N LEU A 79 -1.01 6.48 -5.45
CA LEU A 79 -0.64 7.16 -6.68
C LEU A 79 -1.35 8.51 -6.82
N SER A 80 -2.66 8.58 -6.53
CA SER A 80 -3.41 9.83 -6.56
C SER A 80 -2.92 10.82 -5.50
N GLY A 81 -2.52 10.35 -4.33
CA GLY A 81 -1.95 11.20 -3.28
C GLY A 81 -0.58 11.77 -3.68
N LEU A 82 0.25 10.95 -4.32
CA LEU A 82 1.58 11.33 -4.78
C LEU A 82 1.57 12.42 -5.88
N GLU A 83 0.44 12.67 -6.53
CA GLU A 83 0.29 13.82 -7.44
C GLU A 83 0.46 15.15 -6.71
N TYR A 84 0.03 15.24 -5.45
CA TYR A 84 -0.07 16.47 -4.66
C TYR A 84 1.04 16.69 -3.64
N VAL A 85 1.73 15.62 -3.18
CA VAL A 85 2.75 15.71 -2.12
C VAL A 85 4.13 15.34 -2.62
N SER A 86 5.17 15.60 -1.80
CA SER A 86 6.54 15.17 -2.11
C SER A 86 6.69 13.64 -2.02
N ALA A 87 7.68 13.09 -2.74
CA ALA A 87 8.00 11.67 -2.65
C ALA A 87 8.49 11.26 -1.25
N GLN A 88 9.10 12.19 -0.51
CA GLN A 88 9.54 11.99 0.86
C GLN A 88 8.35 11.87 1.81
N LEU A 89 7.39 12.80 1.72
CA LEU A 89 6.19 12.77 2.56
C LEU A 89 5.35 11.51 2.30
N GLU A 90 5.15 11.14 1.02
CA GLU A 90 4.46 9.89 0.64
C GLU A 90 5.10 8.68 1.33
N ARG A 91 6.42 8.54 1.25
CA ARG A 91 7.13 7.40 1.87
C ARG A 91 6.97 7.34 3.37
N LEU A 92 7.15 8.46 4.04
CA LEU A 92 7.02 8.53 5.49
C LEU A 92 5.58 8.24 5.93
N MET A 93 4.58 8.77 5.23
CA MET A 93 3.18 8.49 5.50
C MET A 93 2.82 7.02 5.29
N LEU A 94 3.33 6.39 4.22
CA LEU A 94 3.12 4.96 4.01
C LEU A 94 3.74 4.12 5.13
N TYR A 95 4.91 4.49 5.65
CA TYR A 95 5.52 3.78 6.79
C TYR A 95 4.70 3.86 8.09
N ALA A 96 3.61 4.62 8.13
CA ALA A 96 2.65 4.56 9.23
C ALA A 96 1.76 3.30 9.19
N TYR A 97 1.71 2.53 8.07
CA TYR A 97 0.84 1.36 7.99
C TYR A 97 1.09 0.30 9.09
N PRO A 98 2.32 0.00 9.56
CA PRO A 98 2.51 -0.98 10.63
C PRO A 98 1.88 -0.53 11.95
N SER A 99 1.95 0.77 12.24
CA SER A 99 1.29 1.33 13.42
C SER A 99 -0.23 1.24 13.32
N MET A 100 -0.79 1.49 12.14
CA MET A 100 -2.22 1.30 11.88
C MET A 100 -2.64 -0.18 12.03
N VAL A 101 -1.82 -1.13 11.55
CA VAL A 101 -2.06 -2.58 11.75
C VAL A 101 -2.12 -2.91 13.24
N VAL A 102 -1.22 -2.36 14.06
CA VAL A 102 -1.21 -2.59 15.51
C VAL A 102 -2.47 -2.00 16.16
N VAL A 103 -2.82 -0.76 15.84
CA VAL A 103 -3.99 -0.08 16.41
C VAL A 103 -5.29 -0.78 16.00
N ILE A 104 -5.48 -1.06 14.71
CA ILE A 104 -6.68 -1.76 14.21
C ILE A 104 -6.74 -3.18 14.76
N GLY A 105 -5.59 -3.87 14.83
CA GLY A 105 -5.47 -5.19 15.41
C GLY A 105 -5.90 -5.23 16.88
N ALA A 106 -5.54 -4.21 17.65
CA ALA A 106 -5.94 -4.08 19.04
C ALA A 106 -7.45 -3.80 19.19
N LEU A 107 -7.97 -2.85 18.40
CA LEU A 107 -9.37 -2.41 18.51
C LEU A 107 -10.38 -3.46 18.04
N PHE A 108 -10.09 -4.12 16.91
CA PHE A 108 -11.06 -5.01 16.25
C PHE A 108 -10.75 -6.50 16.42
N PHE A 109 -9.50 -6.86 16.71
CA PHE A 109 -9.07 -8.27 16.82
C PHE A 109 -8.54 -8.64 18.21
N GLY A 110 -8.64 -7.72 19.19
CA GLY A 110 -8.22 -7.98 20.58
C GLY A 110 -6.72 -8.24 20.75
N ALA A 111 -5.88 -7.79 19.80
CA ALA A 111 -4.44 -7.96 19.87
C ALA A 111 -3.88 -7.14 21.07
N LYS A 112 -3.05 -7.78 21.89
CA LYS A 112 -2.41 -7.09 23.02
C LYS A 112 -1.31 -6.17 22.51
N VAL A 113 -1.43 -4.88 22.80
CA VAL A 113 -0.39 -3.88 22.47
C VAL A 113 0.53 -3.74 23.67
N SER A 114 1.82 -3.96 23.44
CA SER A 114 2.83 -3.71 24.49
C SER A 114 2.96 -2.20 24.76
N ARG A 115 3.08 -1.83 26.03
CA ARG A 115 3.28 -0.43 26.42
C ARG A 115 4.52 0.21 25.79
N SER A 116 5.53 -0.58 25.44
CA SER A 116 6.74 -0.12 24.75
C SER A 116 6.48 0.36 23.32
N VAL A 117 5.34 0.01 22.71
CA VAL A 117 4.97 0.48 21.36
C VAL A 117 4.46 1.92 21.37
N ILE A 118 3.90 2.40 22.49
CA ILE A 118 3.31 3.73 22.60
C ILE A 118 4.33 4.85 22.32
N PRO A 119 5.53 4.87 22.93
CA PRO A 119 6.54 5.89 22.60
C PRO A 119 6.96 5.88 21.13
N ALA A 120 7.09 4.68 20.53
CA ALA A 120 7.44 4.55 19.12
C ALA A 120 6.34 5.14 18.21
N LEU A 121 5.06 4.91 18.53
CA LEU A 121 3.93 5.51 17.81
C LEU A 121 3.97 7.03 17.92
N LEU A 122 4.13 7.56 19.12
CA LEU A 122 4.20 9.02 19.34
C LEU A 122 5.33 9.65 18.54
N LEU A 123 6.53 9.07 18.57
CA LEU A 123 7.67 9.56 17.81
C LEU A 123 7.42 9.50 16.28
N THR A 124 6.82 8.41 15.79
CA THR A 124 6.46 8.27 14.38
C THR A 124 5.51 9.37 13.94
N TYR A 125 4.41 9.57 14.66
CA TYR A 125 3.42 10.58 14.28
C TYR A 125 3.92 12.02 14.48
N ALA A 126 4.77 12.27 15.45
CA ALA A 126 5.46 13.56 15.59
C ALA A 126 6.36 13.84 14.37
N GLY A 127 7.15 12.85 13.93
CA GLY A 127 7.97 12.96 12.72
C GLY A 127 7.15 13.21 11.45
N LEU A 128 6.01 12.52 11.30
CA LEU A 128 5.08 12.75 10.20
C LEU A 128 4.50 14.16 10.22
N GLY A 129 4.15 14.68 11.39
CA GLY A 129 3.67 16.06 11.55
C GLY A 129 4.71 17.10 11.15
N VAL A 130 5.97 16.91 11.52
CA VAL A 130 7.08 17.78 11.11
C VAL A 130 7.27 17.77 9.60
N MET A 131 7.25 16.57 8.98
CA MET A 131 7.38 16.43 7.52
C MET A 131 6.22 17.06 6.75
N TYR A 132 5.00 16.88 7.25
CA TYR A 132 3.83 17.53 6.67
C TYR A 132 3.95 19.05 6.74
N GLY A 133 4.34 19.60 7.89
CA GLY A 133 4.59 21.04 8.04
C GLY A 133 5.69 21.56 7.11
N HIS A 134 6.73 20.78 6.89
CA HIS A 134 7.79 21.11 5.93
C HIS A 134 7.25 21.14 4.47
N ASP A 135 6.48 20.16 4.05
CA ASP A 135 5.89 20.13 2.70
C ASP A 135 4.96 21.32 2.46
N LEU A 136 4.23 21.78 3.48
CA LEU A 136 3.40 23.00 3.40
C LEU A 136 4.22 24.28 3.15
N GLN A 137 5.46 24.33 3.65
CA GLN A 137 6.34 25.50 3.49
C GLN A 137 7.08 25.52 2.15
N ILE A 138 7.41 24.34 1.59
CA ILE A 138 8.20 24.21 0.34
C ILE A 138 7.33 23.86 -0.87
N ALA A 139 6.03 24.04 -0.75
CA ALA A 139 5.10 23.72 -1.85
C ALA A 139 5.54 24.44 -3.16
N PRO A 140 5.57 23.73 -4.29
CA PRO A 140 5.87 24.34 -5.57
C PRO A 140 4.90 25.49 -5.90
N PRO A 141 5.33 26.53 -6.65
CA PRO A 141 4.45 27.58 -7.10
C PRO A 141 3.21 26.98 -7.83
N GLY A 142 2.01 27.39 -7.41
CA GLY A 142 0.75 26.87 -7.96
C GLY A 142 0.14 25.67 -7.21
N THR A 143 0.82 25.11 -6.22
CA THR A 143 0.26 24.08 -5.35
C THR A 143 -0.35 24.73 -4.11
N SER A 144 -1.64 24.51 -3.89
CA SER A 144 -2.34 25.01 -2.69
C SER A 144 -2.05 24.13 -1.47
N ASN A 145 -2.07 24.73 -0.27
CA ASN A 145 -2.04 23.97 0.99
C ASN A 145 -3.21 22.97 1.06
N ALA A 146 -4.34 23.27 0.44
CA ALA A 146 -5.48 22.37 0.32
C ALA A 146 -5.14 21.13 -0.52
N ASP A 147 -4.34 21.28 -1.58
CA ASP A 147 -3.90 20.16 -2.42
C ASP A 147 -2.95 19.23 -1.65
N ILE A 148 -2.00 19.79 -0.91
CA ILE A 148 -1.08 18.99 -0.05
C ILE A 148 -1.88 18.23 1.01
N THR A 149 -2.85 18.87 1.65
CA THR A 149 -3.72 18.22 2.63
C THR A 149 -4.54 17.11 1.98
N LYS A 150 -5.11 17.34 0.79
CA LYS A 150 -5.82 16.33 0.01
C LYS A 150 -4.92 15.13 -0.32
N GLY A 151 -3.71 15.37 -0.82
CA GLY A 151 -2.74 14.33 -1.11
C GLY A 151 -2.36 13.52 0.12
N THR A 152 -2.12 14.20 1.24
CA THR A 152 -1.81 13.57 2.53
C THR A 152 -2.96 12.66 3.00
N LEU A 153 -4.22 13.12 2.92
CA LEU A 153 -5.39 12.32 3.28
C LEU A 153 -5.54 11.09 2.38
N LEU A 154 -5.26 11.21 1.09
CA LEU A 154 -5.28 10.07 0.16
C LEU A 154 -4.23 9.02 0.55
N ILE A 155 -3.01 9.44 0.91
CA ILE A 155 -1.95 8.52 1.34
C ILE A 155 -2.27 7.87 2.70
N ILE A 156 -2.85 8.61 3.64
CA ILE A 156 -3.34 8.04 4.90
C ILE A 156 -4.43 6.98 4.61
N GLY A 157 -5.35 7.28 3.70
CA GLY A 157 -6.36 6.32 3.22
C GLY A 157 -5.74 5.08 2.58
N SER A 158 -4.68 5.25 1.80
CA SER A 158 -3.89 4.15 1.23
C SER A 158 -3.27 3.28 2.32
N ALA A 159 -2.59 3.88 3.31
CA ALA A 159 -1.98 3.17 4.42
C ALA A 159 -3.03 2.42 5.27
N LEU A 160 -4.21 3.00 5.46
CA LEU A 160 -5.33 2.36 6.15
C LEU A 160 -5.85 1.15 5.36
N SER A 161 -6.11 1.32 4.06
CA SER A 161 -6.56 0.26 3.16
C SER A 161 -5.55 -0.91 3.11
N PHE A 162 -4.26 -0.60 3.04
CA PHE A 162 -3.19 -1.59 3.08
C PHE A 162 -3.08 -2.30 4.43
N SER A 163 -3.32 -1.59 5.54
CA SER A 163 -3.36 -2.16 6.88
C SER A 163 -4.51 -3.17 7.04
N LEU A 164 -5.68 -2.85 6.51
CA LEU A 164 -6.81 -3.77 6.47
C LEU A 164 -6.51 -5.00 5.60
N PHE A 165 -5.89 -4.79 4.44
CA PHE A 165 -5.42 -5.88 3.60
C PHE A 165 -4.50 -6.84 4.38
N ILE A 166 -3.50 -6.33 5.11
CA ILE A 166 -2.58 -7.16 5.92
C ILE A 166 -3.35 -7.97 6.97
N LEU A 167 -4.31 -7.36 7.65
CA LEU A 167 -5.09 -8.04 8.68
C LEU A 167 -5.97 -9.15 8.11
N PHE A 168 -6.67 -8.87 7.00
CA PHE A 168 -7.58 -9.84 6.37
C PHE A 168 -6.84 -10.90 5.53
N SER A 169 -5.65 -10.60 5.02
CA SER A 169 -4.85 -11.55 4.23
C SER A 169 -4.32 -12.74 5.03
N LYS A 170 -4.14 -12.61 6.34
CA LYS A 170 -3.58 -13.66 7.21
C LYS A 170 -4.28 -15.02 7.02
N ARG A 171 -5.61 -15.02 7.01
CA ARG A 171 -6.40 -16.24 6.83
C ARG A 171 -6.26 -16.80 5.41
N GLY A 172 -6.34 -15.94 4.39
CA GLY A 172 -6.17 -16.36 3.00
C GLY A 172 -4.78 -16.93 2.72
N ILE A 173 -3.74 -16.34 3.31
CA ILE A 173 -2.36 -16.84 3.21
C ILE A 173 -2.21 -18.21 3.87
N ALA A 174 -2.84 -18.43 5.03
CA ALA A 174 -2.81 -19.72 5.71
C ALA A 174 -3.53 -20.83 4.92
N GLU A 175 -4.62 -20.50 4.22
CA GLU A 175 -5.42 -21.45 3.42
C GLU A 175 -4.83 -21.70 2.02
N LEU A 176 -4.26 -20.69 1.36
CA LEU A 176 -3.82 -20.75 -0.05
C LEU A 176 -2.30 -20.81 -0.23
N GLY A 177 -1.53 -20.56 0.82
CA GLY A 177 -0.11 -20.28 0.72
C GLY A 177 0.18 -18.86 0.18
N SER A 178 1.31 -18.28 0.55
CA SER A 178 1.63 -16.88 0.27
C SER A 178 1.72 -16.56 -1.23
N LEU A 179 2.34 -17.44 -2.01
CA LEU A 179 2.53 -17.23 -3.45
C LEU A 179 1.21 -17.27 -4.23
N PHE A 180 0.39 -18.29 -3.98
CA PHE A 180 -0.89 -18.41 -4.68
C PHE A 180 -1.89 -17.34 -4.24
N PHE A 181 -1.92 -17.02 -2.95
CA PHE A 181 -2.70 -15.88 -2.45
C PHE A 181 -2.33 -14.57 -3.17
N THR A 182 -1.02 -14.30 -3.34
CA THR A 182 -0.56 -13.09 -4.06
C THR A 182 -1.01 -13.11 -5.51
N CYS A 183 -0.90 -14.25 -6.21
CA CYS A 183 -1.37 -14.35 -7.60
C CYS A 183 -2.88 -14.10 -7.76
N VAL A 184 -3.69 -14.55 -6.79
CA VAL A 184 -5.15 -14.33 -6.81
C VAL A 184 -5.52 -12.91 -6.44
N SER A 185 -4.71 -12.27 -5.58
CA SER A 185 -4.99 -10.93 -5.05
C SER A 185 -4.55 -9.80 -5.98
N MET A 186 -3.61 -10.06 -6.89
CA MET A 186 -3.09 -9.11 -7.89
C MET A 186 -3.90 -9.15 -9.18
#